data_0de98047a13eefd6ed43c5589ae0c507
#
_entry.id   0de98047a13eefd6ed43c5589ae0c507
#
_cell.length_a   1.000
_cell.length_b   1.000
_cell.length_c   1.000
_cell.angle_alpha   90.00
_cell.angle_beta   90.00
_cell.angle_gamma   90.00
#
_symmetry.space_group_name_H-M   'P 1'
#
loop_
_entity.id
_entity.type
_entity.pdbx_description
1 polymer ?
#
loop_
_entity_poly.entity_id
_entity_poly.type
_entity_poly.pdbx_seq_one_letter_code
_entity_poly.pdbx_strand_id
1 'polypeptide(L)'
;MTQGPRGAPPLPRRRTRPSTYATHPEAREIVFDFLHGYDVPGAFWTTLQLTVLSAVGSLVWGTLLAAMRVSPVPLMRGFGTLYVNIVRNIPLTIIILFTSLGLADIFRVTLGASDFKVQGFRLAVLGLIGYTSAFVCESIRSGINTVPLGQAEAARAIGLNFSQTLRLIVLPQAFRSVVGPLANVLIALTKNTTVAAAIGVAEAATLMKTMIENEAQTLAIGAVFALGFVILTLPVGLLLGWLGNRLAVKR
;
A
#
# COMPACT_ATOMS: atom_id res chain seq x y z
N MET A 1 42.12 80.08 13.01
CA MET A 1 42.47 79.08 12.01
C MET A 1 41.78 77.79 12.40
N THR A 2 40.59 77.50 11.86
CA THR A 2 39.76 76.29 12.13
C THR A 2 39.62 75.51 10.81
N GLN A 3 40.26 74.33 10.77
CA GLN A 3 40.12 73.45 9.61
C GLN A 3 38.78 72.71 9.73
N GLY A 4 37.93 72.81 8.71
CA GLY A 4 36.70 72.10 8.57
C GLY A 4 36.92 70.62 8.17
N PRO A 5 35.97 69.72 8.46
CA PRO A 5 36.12 68.26 8.26
C PRO A 5 36.11 67.92 6.74
N ARG A 6 37.09 67.08 6.35
CA ARG A 6 37.23 66.53 5.00
C ARG A 6 36.04 65.62 4.64
N GLY A 7 35.46 65.84 3.48
CA GLY A 7 34.31 65.09 2.97
C GLY A 7 34.63 63.63 2.79
N ALA A 8 33.66 62.84 3.20
CA ALA A 8 33.66 61.36 3.01
C ALA A 8 33.62 60.97 1.50
N PRO A 9 34.29 59.94 1.07
CA PRO A 9 34.27 59.51 -0.32
C PRO A 9 32.87 59.00 -0.73
N PRO A 10 32.44 59.21 -1.99
CA PRO A 10 31.12 58.74 -2.44
C PRO A 10 31.02 57.23 -2.46
N LEU A 11 29.91 56.72 -1.95
CA LEU A 11 29.58 55.29 -1.95
C LEU A 11 29.54 54.73 -3.38
N PRO A 12 30.03 53.50 -3.63
CA PRO A 12 30.01 52.92 -4.96
C PRO A 12 28.54 52.69 -5.39
N ARG A 13 28.19 53.18 -6.57
CA ARG A 13 26.88 52.98 -7.20
C ARG A 13 26.60 51.48 -7.31
N ARG A 14 25.54 51.03 -6.64
CA ARG A 14 24.97 49.69 -6.77
C ARG A 14 24.60 49.49 -8.24
N ARG A 15 25.39 48.72 -8.97
CA ARG A 15 25.01 48.23 -10.29
C ARG A 15 23.79 47.30 -10.09
N THR A 16 22.63 47.80 -10.48
CA THR A 16 21.45 46.95 -10.67
C THR A 16 21.78 45.96 -11.78
N ARG A 17 21.98 44.70 -11.40
CA ARG A 17 22.02 43.61 -12.39
C ARG A 17 20.64 43.53 -13.05
N PRO A 18 20.55 43.51 -14.38
CA PRO A 18 19.29 43.25 -15.04
C PRO A 18 18.81 41.86 -14.61
N SER A 19 17.58 41.80 -14.14
CA SER A 19 16.85 40.57 -13.90
C SER A 19 16.52 39.95 -15.25
N THR A 20 17.48 39.18 -15.77
CA THR A 20 17.23 38.35 -16.92
C THR A 20 16.57 37.09 -16.35
N TYR A 21 15.25 37.07 -16.34
CA TYR A 21 14.51 35.79 -16.31
C TYR A 21 14.78 35.13 -17.66
N ALA A 22 15.95 34.53 -17.79
CA ALA A 22 16.26 33.65 -18.88
C ALA A 22 15.35 32.42 -18.68
N THR A 23 14.50 32.18 -19.64
CA THR A 23 13.82 30.92 -19.87
C THR A 23 14.90 29.88 -20.21
N HIS A 24 15.55 29.36 -19.18
CA HIS A 24 16.64 28.40 -19.35
C HIS A 24 16.09 27.06 -19.83
N PRO A 25 16.56 26.52 -20.96
CA PRO A 25 16.42 25.12 -21.29
C PRO A 25 17.06 24.20 -20.24
N GLU A 26 18.03 24.72 -19.47
CA GLU A 26 18.63 24.05 -18.29
C GLU A 26 17.65 23.64 -17.18
N ALA A 27 16.49 24.29 -17.06
CA ALA A 27 15.51 23.89 -16.05
C ALA A 27 14.96 22.45 -16.27
N ARG A 28 14.99 21.96 -17.51
CA ARG A 28 14.61 20.56 -17.81
C ARG A 28 15.72 19.57 -17.48
N GLU A 29 16.97 19.93 -17.67
CA GLU A 29 18.11 19.09 -17.33
C GLU A 29 18.27 18.99 -15.82
N ILE A 30 18.14 20.10 -15.08
CA ILE A 30 18.23 20.13 -13.61
C ILE A 30 17.12 19.29 -12.93
N VAL A 31 15.91 19.22 -13.51
CA VAL A 31 14.80 18.45 -12.92
C VAL A 31 15.03 16.94 -12.99
N PHE A 32 15.83 16.45 -13.92
CA PHE A 32 16.09 15.01 -14.07
C PHE A 32 17.50 14.59 -13.64
N ASP A 33 18.40 15.53 -13.39
CA ASP A 33 19.79 15.24 -13.03
C ASP A 33 19.88 14.56 -11.64
N PHE A 34 18.98 14.90 -10.72
CA PHE A 34 18.89 14.24 -9.42
C PHE A 34 18.45 12.77 -9.50
N LEU A 35 17.90 12.31 -10.65
CA LEU A 35 17.53 10.89 -10.82
C LEU A 35 18.74 10.01 -11.17
N HIS A 36 19.81 10.59 -11.74
CA HIS A 36 20.97 9.83 -12.21
C HIS A 36 21.80 9.17 -11.10
N GLY A 37 21.67 9.60 -9.86
CA GLY A 37 22.38 9.04 -8.71
C GLY A 37 21.60 7.97 -7.92
N TYR A 38 20.33 7.70 -8.27
CA TYR A 38 19.43 6.87 -7.47
C TYR A 38 18.77 5.77 -8.29
N ASP A 39 18.66 4.56 -7.73
CA ASP A 39 17.96 3.45 -8.36
C ASP A 39 16.44 3.51 -8.13
N VAL A 40 15.78 4.47 -8.77
CA VAL A 40 14.32 4.64 -8.70
C VAL A 40 13.57 3.40 -9.23
N PRO A 41 13.95 2.80 -10.37
CA PRO A 41 13.31 1.58 -10.87
C PRO A 41 13.44 0.41 -9.90
N GLY A 42 14.61 0.19 -9.30
CA GLY A 42 14.82 -0.87 -8.31
C GLY A 42 13.98 -0.69 -7.04
N ALA A 43 13.82 0.55 -6.57
CA ALA A 43 12.96 0.85 -5.43
C ALA A 43 11.48 0.56 -5.73
N PHE A 44 10.97 0.95 -6.91
CA PHE A 44 9.62 0.60 -7.34
C PHE A 44 9.44 -0.90 -7.59
N TRP A 45 10.49 -1.59 -8.06
CA TRP A 45 10.48 -3.05 -8.16
C TRP A 45 10.31 -3.72 -6.80
N THR A 46 11.00 -3.23 -5.76
CA THR A 46 10.83 -3.71 -4.38
C THR A 46 9.41 -3.45 -3.88
N THR A 47 8.84 -2.27 -4.16
CA THR A 47 7.43 -1.94 -3.87
C THR A 47 6.47 -2.92 -4.55
N LEU A 48 6.72 -3.25 -5.82
CA LEU A 48 5.91 -4.22 -6.57
C LEU A 48 6.01 -5.62 -5.96
N GLN A 49 7.21 -6.08 -5.60
CA GLN A 49 7.42 -7.37 -4.92
C GLN A 49 6.67 -7.43 -3.58
N LEU A 50 6.79 -6.38 -2.74
CA LEU A 50 6.02 -6.26 -1.50
C LEU A 50 4.51 -6.38 -1.76
N THR A 51 4.01 -5.65 -2.76
CA THR A 51 2.59 -5.64 -3.13
C THR A 51 2.12 -7.03 -3.55
N VAL A 52 2.82 -7.67 -4.51
CA VAL A 52 2.39 -8.96 -5.07
C VAL A 52 2.44 -10.08 -4.02
N LEU A 53 3.55 -10.19 -3.28
CA LEU A 53 3.69 -11.23 -2.25
C LEU A 53 2.67 -11.06 -1.13
N SER A 54 2.47 -9.81 -0.68
CA SER A 54 1.48 -9.51 0.35
C SER A 54 0.04 -9.68 -0.16
N ALA A 55 -0.24 -9.36 -1.43
CA ALA A 55 -1.54 -9.60 -2.04
C ALA A 55 -1.89 -11.09 -2.06
N VAL A 56 -0.99 -11.93 -2.55
CA VAL A 56 -1.19 -13.39 -2.60
C VAL A 56 -1.40 -13.94 -1.18
N GLY A 57 -0.51 -13.60 -0.25
CA GLY A 57 -0.61 -14.07 1.13
C GLY A 57 -1.90 -13.60 1.82
N SER A 58 -2.29 -12.33 1.62
CA SER A 58 -3.50 -11.79 2.23
C SER A 58 -4.79 -12.33 1.59
N LEU A 59 -4.79 -12.63 0.29
CA LEU A 59 -5.92 -13.31 -0.35
C LEU A 59 -6.10 -14.72 0.22
N VAL A 60 -5.03 -15.48 0.37
CA VAL A 60 -5.08 -16.82 0.96
C VAL A 60 -5.55 -16.76 2.41
N TRP A 61 -4.85 -15.99 3.26
CA TRP A 61 -5.17 -15.89 4.69
C TRP A 61 -6.54 -15.26 4.94
N GLY A 62 -6.88 -14.19 4.22
CA GLY A 62 -8.18 -13.53 4.32
C GLY A 62 -9.36 -14.41 3.89
N THR A 63 -9.15 -15.26 2.86
CA THR A 63 -10.16 -16.26 2.46
C THR A 63 -10.36 -17.31 3.53
N LEU A 64 -9.29 -17.80 4.15
CA LEU A 64 -9.39 -18.74 5.29
C LEU A 64 -10.14 -18.11 6.46
N LEU A 65 -9.80 -16.85 6.81
CA LEU A 65 -10.52 -16.10 7.85
C LEU A 65 -12.01 -15.92 7.51
N ALA A 66 -12.35 -15.63 6.26
CA ALA A 66 -13.73 -15.51 5.82
C ALA A 66 -14.47 -16.85 5.95
N ALA A 67 -13.84 -17.96 5.54
CA ALA A 67 -14.39 -19.29 5.69
C ALA A 67 -14.62 -19.66 7.17
N MET A 68 -13.67 -19.30 8.06
CA MET A 68 -13.83 -19.49 9.50
C MET A 68 -15.01 -18.70 10.07
N ARG A 69 -15.22 -17.44 9.61
CA ARG A 69 -16.31 -16.58 10.11
C ARG A 69 -17.70 -16.98 9.64
N VAL A 70 -17.82 -17.69 8.53
CA VAL A 70 -19.10 -18.26 8.07
C VAL A 70 -19.30 -19.71 8.52
N SER A 71 -18.31 -20.32 9.18
CA SER A 71 -18.35 -21.68 9.69
C SER A 71 -19.45 -21.85 10.74
N PRO A 72 -20.14 -23.03 10.77
CA PRO A 72 -21.06 -23.39 11.85
C PRO A 72 -20.33 -23.62 13.19
N VAL A 73 -18.99 -23.85 13.18
CA VAL A 73 -18.20 -24.12 14.37
C VAL A 73 -17.95 -22.84 15.17
N PRO A 74 -18.46 -22.70 16.42
CA PRO A 74 -18.39 -21.45 17.18
C PRO A 74 -16.95 -20.97 17.43
N LEU A 75 -16.02 -21.91 17.69
CA LEU A 75 -14.61 -21.58 17.94
C LEU A 75 -13.94 -20.93 16.73
N MET A 76 -14.14 -21.49 15.53
CA MET A 76 -13.59 -20.92 14.27
C MET A 76 -14.17 -19.53 14.02
N ARG A 77 -15.48 -19.38 14.15
CA ARG A 77 -16.16 -18.10 13.99
C ARG A 77 -15.68 -17.07 14.99
N GLY A 78 -15.49 -17.46 16.26
CA GLY A 78 -14.96 -16.63 17.32
C GLY A 78 -13.55 -16.13 17.01
N PHE A 79 -12.63 -17.04 16.64
CA PHE A 79 -11.26 -16.70 16.27
C PHE A 79 -11.20 -15.73 15.08
N GLY A 80 -11.88 -16.05 13.97
CA GLY A 80 -11.87 -15.18 12.78
C GLY A 80 -12.46 -13.80 13.06
N THR A 81 -13.49 -13.73 13.93
CA THR A 81 -14.09 -12.45 14.32
C THR A 81 -13.16 -11.65 15.20
N LEU A 82 -12.54 -12.27 16.19
CA LEU A 82 -11.57 -11.61 17.09
C LEU A 82 -10.37 -11.07 16.31
N TYR A 83 -9.76 -11.90 15.44
CA TYR A 83 -8.65 -11.50 14.60
C TYR A 83 -8.98 -10.26 13.78
N VAL A 84 -10.07 -10.29 13.01
CA VAL A 84 -10.45 -9.19 12.13
C VAL A 84 -10.75 -7.92 12.93
N ASN A 85 -11.45 -8.02 14.06
CA ASN A 85 -11.78 -6.87 14.89
C ASN A 85 -10.52 -6.24 15.51
N ILE A 86 -9.56 -7.05 15.97
CA ILE A 86 -8.31 -6.53 16.52
C ILE A 86 -7.48 -5.86 15.42
N VAL A 87 -7.20 -6.59 14.35
CA VAL A 87 -6.28 -6.13 13.30
C VAL A 87 -6.77 -4.86 12.60
N ARG A 88 -8.06 -4.76 12.31
CA ARG A 88 -8.63 -3.55 11.67
C ARG A 88 -8.60 -2.31 12.55
N ASN A 89 -8.54 -2.45 13.85
CA ASN A 89 -8.50 -1.33 14.80
C ASN A 89 -7.09 -0.96 15.26
N ILE A 90 -6.07 -1.68 14.81
CA ILE A 90 -4.65 -1.34 15.07
C ILE A 90 -4.10 -0.59 13.84
N PRO A 91 -3.39 0.53 14.03
CA PRO A 91 -2.69 1.20 12.92
C PRO A 91 -1.67 0.27 12.25
N LEU A 92 -1.63 0.27 10.91
CA LEU A 92 -0.70 -0.57 10.15
C LEU A 92 0.76 -0.40 10.60
N THR A 93 1.18 0.82 10.91
CA THR A 93 2.54 1.11 11.37
C THR A 93 2.90 0.31 12.62
N ILE A 94 1.96 0.18 13.56
CA ILE A 94 2.17 -0.62 14.78
C ILE A 94 2.34 -2.10 14.44
N ILE A 95 1.57 -2.63 13.50
CA ILE A 95 1.71 -4.01 13.06
C ILE A 95 3.07 -4.24 12.40
N ILE A 96 3.52 -3.34 11.53
CA ILE A 96 4.84 -3.42 10.88
C ILE A 96 5.97 -3.32 11.90
N LEU A 97 5.89 -2.40 12.86
CA LEU A 97 6.87 -2.29 13.95
C LEU A 97 6.88 -3.55 14.83
N PHE A 98 5.70 -4.11 15.13
CA PHE A 98 5.61 -5.34 15.91
C PHE A 98 6.23 -6.54 15.17
N THR A 99 6.08 -6.66 13.85
CA THR A 99 6.74 -7.72 13.09
C THR A 99 8.27 -7.57 13.11
N SER A 100 8.80 -6.34 13.10
CA SER A 100 10.24 -6.10 13.16
C SER A 100 10.76 -6.18 14.58
N LEU A 101 10.33 -5.29 15.48
CA LEU A 101 10.85 -5.21 16.85
C LEU A 101 10.33 -6.36 17.73
N GLY A 102 9.06 -6.75 17.56
CA GLY A 102 8.48 -7.83 18.34
C GLY A 102 9.00 -9.20 17.89
N LEU A 103 8.71 -9.59 16.65
CA LEU A 103 9.05 -10.93 16.18
C LEU A 103 10.54 -11.12 15.97
N ALA A 104 11.26 -10.17 15.34
CA ALA A 104 12.66 -10.36 15.05
C ALA A 104 13.56 -10.11 16.28
N ASP A 105 13.41 -8.99 16.97
CA ASP A 105 14.34 -8.61 18.03
C ASP A 105 14.03 -9.29 19.35
N ILE A 106 12.74 -9.32 19.77
CA ILE A 106 12.33 -9.90 21.05
C ILE A 106 12.22 -11.42 20.94
N PHE A 107 11.45 -11.93 19.96
CA PHE A 107 11.22 -13.37 19.80
C PHE A 107 12.27 -14.07 18.94
N ARG A 108 13.27 -13.36 18.40
CA ARG A 108 14.37 -13.92 17.62
C ARG A 108 13.94 -14.73 16.38
N VAL A 109 12.81 -14.36 15.77
CA VAL A 109 12.30 -15.02 14.56
C VAL A 109 13.06 -14.52 13.33
N THR A 110 13.88 -15.36 12.71
CA THR A 110 14.76 -14.98 11.58
C THR A 110 14.20 -15.32 10.20
N LEU A 111 13.03 -15.84 10.05
CA LEU A 111 12.42 -16.23 8.76
C LEU A 111 13.41 -16.82 7.72
N GLY A 112 14.50 -17.44 8.17
CA GLY A 112 15.53 -18.05 7.32
C GLY A 112 16.40 -17.06 6.53
N ALA A 113 16.55 -15.81 6.98
CA ALA A 113 17.44 -14.83 6.37
C ALA A 113 18.58 -14.47 7.33
N SER A 114 19.82 -14.49 6.83
CA SER A 114 21.00 -13.98 7.52
C SER A 114 21.28 -12.49 7.23
N ASP A 115 20.78 -12.00 6.10
CA ASP A 115 20.88 -10.60 5.71
C ASP A 115 19.73 -9.77 6.31
N PHE A 116 20.10 -8.67 6.97
CA PHE A 116 19.14 -7.75 7.60
C PHE A 116 18.13 -7.16 6.61
N LYS A 117 18.55 -6.84 5.37
CA LYS A 117 17.65 -6.30 4.34
C LYS A 117 16.61 -7.33 3.91
N VAL A 118 17.04 -8.58 3.71
CA VAL A 118 16.14 -9.69 3.35
C VAL A 118 15.19 -9.99 4.51
N GLN A 119 15.71 -9.97 5.73
CA GLN A 119 14.90 -10.15 6.94
C GLN A 119 13.82 -9.06 7.05
N GLY A 120 14.19 -7.78 6.93
CA GLY A 120 13.25 -6.65 6.98
C GLY A 120 12.16 -6.75 5.90
N PHE A 121 12.53 -7.12 4.66
CA PHE A 121 11.58 -7.33 3.57
C PHE A 121 10.57 -8.45 3.91
N ARG A 122 11.02 -9.61 4.41
CA ARG A 122 10.15 -10.74 4.78
C ARG A 122 9.20 -10.37 5.93
N LEU A 123 9.69 -9.64 6.92
CA LEU A 123 8.88 -9.15 8.03
C LEU A 123 7.84 -8.13 7.58
N ALA A 124 8.19 -7.22 6.66
CA ALA A 124 7.24 -6.31 6.05
C ALA A 124 6.13 -7.06 5.31
N VAL A 125 6.48 -8.06 4.49
CA VAL A 125 5.49 -8.92 3.80
C VAL A 125 4.57 -9.60 4.81
N LEU A 126 5.11 -10.16 5.90
CA LEU A 126 4.32 -10.82 6.94
C LEU A 126 3.34 -9.84 7.62
N GLY A 127 3.81 -8.65 7.99
CA GLY A 127 2.98 -7.61 8.60
C GLY A 127 1.88 -7.13 7.66
N LEU A 128 2.20 -6.91 6.38
CA LEU A 128 1.24 -6.51 5.34
C LEU A 128 0.20 -7.61 5.09
N ILE A 129 0.60 -8.90 5.07
CA ILE A 129 -0.32 -10.04 4.99
C ILE A 129 -1.27 -10.03 6.20
N GLY A 130 -0.72 -9.95 7.40
CA GLY A 130 -1.51 -9.93 8.63
C GLY A 130 -2.55 -8.82 8.62
N TYR A 131 -2.15 -7.60 8.27
CA TYR A 131 -3.05 -6.45 8.21
C TYR A 131 -4.10 -6.58 7.10
N THR A 132 -3.65 -6.80 5.86
CA THR A 132 -4.51 -6.75 4.67
C THR A 132 -5.51 -7.89 4.63
N SER A 133 -5.16 -9.06 5.18
CA SER A 133 -6.05 -10.23 5.25
C SER A 133 -7.36 -9.97 6.00
N ALA A 134 -7.35 -9.08 6.99
CA ALA A 134 -8.55 -8.68 7.71
C ALA A 134 -9.54 -7.95 6.79
N PHE A 135 -9.05 -7.10 5.89
CA PHE A 135 -9.87 -6.37 4.91
C PHE A 135 -10.32 -7.27 3.76
N VAL A 136 -9.48 -8.20 3.33
CA VAL A 136 -9.87 -9.27 2.37
C VAL A 136 -11.02 -10.10 2.95
N CYS A 137 -10.89 -10.54 4.20
CA CYS A 137 -11.94 -11.28 4.90
C CYS A 137 -13.28 -10.52 4.92
N GLU A 138 -13.25 -9.21 5.26
CA GLU A 138 -14.46 -8.39 5.27
C GLU A 138 -15.06 -8.21 3.87
N SER A 139 -14.22 -8.04 2.85
CA SER A 139 -14.67 -7.92 1.47
C SER A 139 -15.40 -9.18 1.01
N ILE A 140 -14.84 -10.36 1.31
CA ILE A 140 -15.45 -11.66 0.98
C ILE A 140 -16.76 -11.85 1.74
N ARG A 141 -16.75 -11.56 3.06
CA ARG A 141 -17.96 -11.66 3.89
C ARG A 141 -19.06 -10.71 3.42
N SER A 142 -18.70 -9.49 3.07
CA SER A 142 -19.65 -8.51 2.50
C SER A 142 -20.29 -9.05 1.22
N GLY A 143 -19.49 -9.65 0.32
CA GLY A 143 -20.00 -10.26 -0.90
C GLY A 143 -20.94 -11.45 -0.64
N ILE A 144 -20.63 -12.32 0.33
CA ILE A 144 -21.52 -13.42 0.73
C ILE A 144 -22.86 -12.87 1.24
N ASN A 145 -22.84 -11.79 2.02
CA ASN A 145 -24.03 -11.17 2.57
C ASN A 145 -24.90 -10.44 1.53
N THR A 146 -24.41 -10.22 0.30
CA THR A 146 -25.25 -9.66 -0.79
C THR A 146 -26.21 -10.69 -1.38
N VAL A 147 -26.00 -11.97 -1.13
CA VAL A 147 -26.89 -13.03 -1.60
C VAL A 147 -28.13 -13.10 -0.70
N PRO A 148 -29.35 -12.95 -1.26
CA PRO A 148 -30.56 -13.00 -0.46
C PRO A 148 -30.71 -14.32 0.29
N LEU A 149 -31.04 -14.26 1.58
CA LEU A 149 -31.21 -15.45 2.46
C LEU A 149 -32.22 -16.45 1.88
N GLY A 150 -33.28 -15.98 1.24
CA GLY A 150 -34.29 -16.83 0.61
C GLY A 150 -33.73 -17.79 -0.45
N GLN A 151 -32.62 -17.44 -1.13
CA GLN A 151 -31.97 -18.36 -2.07
C GLN A 151 -31.30 -19.53 -1.35
N ALA A 152 -30.67 -19.27 -0.19
CA ALA A 152 -30.07 -20.32 0.61
C ALA A 152 -31.14 -21.18 1.29
N GLU A 153 -32.29 -20.61 1.65
CA GLU A 153 -33.44 -21.32 2.21
C GLU A 153 -34.11 -22.20 1.15
N ALA A 154 -34.36 -21.68 -0.03
CA ALA A 154 -34.90 -22.45 -1.15
C ALA A 154 -34.00 -23.62 -1.53
N ALA A 155 -32.69 -23.40 -1.58
CA ALA A 155 -31.71 -24.47 -1.84
C ALA A 155 -31.79 -25.60 -0.81
N ARG A 156 -31.94 -25.24 0.47
CA ARG A 156 -32.13 -26.22 1.54
C ARG A 156 -33.47 -26.95 1.47
N ALA A 157 -34.51 -26.25 1.08
CA ALA A 157 -35.84 -26.84 0.91
C ALA A 157 -35.89 -27.95 -0.14
N ILE A 158 -35.04 -27.87 -1.19
CA ILE A 158 -34.87 -28.92 -2.22
C ILE A 158 -33.79 -29.97 -1.83
N GLY A 159 -33.31 -29.96 -0.59
CA GLY A 159 -32.42 -30.98 -0.05
C GLY A 159 -30.93 -30.74 -0.17
N LEU A 160 -30.48 -29.54 -0.61
CA LEU A 160 -29.05 -29.22 -0.63
C LEU A 160 -28.51 -29.05 0.80
N ASN A 161 -27.38 -29.71 1.08
CA ASN A 161 -26.66 -29.48 2.32
C ASN A 161 -25.93 -28.12 2.35
N PHE A 162 -25.37 -27.73 3.51
CA PHE A 162 -24.68 -26.46 3.68
C PHE A 162 -23.57 -26.24 2.64
N SER A 163 -22.71 -27.22 2.43
CA SER A 163 -21.59 -27.13 1.49
C SER A 163 -22.07 -26.99 0.04
N GLN A 164 -23.11 -27.73 -0.33
CA GLN A 164 -23.72 -27.63 -1.66
C GLN A 164 -24.39 -26.29 -1.88
N THR A 165 -25.17 -25.82 -0.92
CA THR A 165 -25.79 -24.47 -0.96
C THR A 165 -24.74 -23.39 -1.10
N LEU A 166 -23.67 -23.45 -0.30
CA LEU A 166 -22.58 -22.48 -0.36
C LEU A 166 -21.89 -22.50 -1.72
N ARG A 167 -21.49 -23.69 -2.21
CA ARG A 167 -20.70 -23.84 -3.44
C ARG A 167 -21.49 -23.58 -4.72
N LEU A 168 -22.74 -24.02 -4.79
CA LEU A 168 -23.53 -23.99 -6.03
C LEU A 168 -24.37 -22.72 -6.16
N ILE A 169 -24.79 -22.13 -5.06
CA ILE A 169 -25.73 -20.99 -5.05
C ILE A 169 -25.06 -19.72 -4.58
N VAL A 170 -24.42 -19.74 -3.39
CA VAL A 170 -23.93 -18.52 -2.73
C VAL A 170 -22.61 -18.05 -3.32
N LEU A 171 -21.59 -18.90 -3.41
CA LEU A 171 -20.26 -18.51 -3.84
C LEU A 171 -20.20 -17.93 -5.27
N PRO A 172 -20.91 -18.47 -6.29
CA PRO A 172 -20.86 -17.89 -7.63
C PRO A 172 -21.44 -16.47 -7.69
N GLN A 173 -22.44 -16.17 -6.86
CA GLN A 173 -23.06 -14.85 -6.78
C GLN A 173 -22.20 -13.92 -5.93
N ALA A 174 -21.74 -14.37 -4.77
CA ALA A 174 -20.85 -13.64 -3.89
C ALA A 174 -19.56 -13.22 -4.60
N PHE A 175 -18.94 -14.10 -5.39
CA PHE A 175 -17.70 -13.81 -6.11
C PHE A 175 -17.81 -12.55 -6.99
N ARG A 176 -18.95 -12.40 -7.68
CA ARG A 176 -19.19 -11.20 -8.50
C ARG A 176 -19.25 -9.92 -7.69
N SER A 177 -19.83 -9.98 -6.49
CA SER A 177 -19.96 -8.82 -5.59
C SER A 177 -18.66 -8.46 -4.88
N VAL A 178 -17.72 -9.40 -4.77
CA VAL A 178 -16.44 -9.24 -4.04
C VAL A 178 -15.39 -8.53 -4.88
N VAL A 179 -15.42 -8.62 -6.21
CA VAL A 179 -14.35 -8.12 -7.10
C VAL A 179 -14.08 -6.63 -6.87
N GLY A 180 -15.12 -5.79 -6.80
CA GLY A 180 -14.97 -4.35 -6.57
C GLY A 180 -14.32 -4.01 -5.21
N PRO A 181 -14.86 -4.48 -4.09
CA PRO A 181 -14.23 -4.32 -2.77
C PRO A 181 -12.78 -4.85 -2.70
N LEU A 182 -12.49 -6.02 -3.30
CA LEU A 182 -11.12 -6.55 -3.35
C LEU A 182 -10.18 -5.65 -4.15
N ALA A 183 -10.65 -5.08 -5.27
CA ALA A 183 -9.86 -4.12 -6.03
C ALA A 183 -9.40 -2.96 -5.15
N ASN A 184 -10.31 -2.38 -4.37
CA ASN A 184 -9.99 -1.29 -3.45
C ASN A 184 -8.97 -1.71 -2.38
N VAL A 185 -9.10 -2.93 -1.84
CA VAL A 185 -8.14 -3.47 -0.86
C VAL A 185 -6.75 -3.64 -1.48
N LEU A 186 -6.64 -4.15 -2.71
CA LEU A 186 -5.34 -4.35 -3.38
C LEU A 186 -4.69 -3.01 -3.79
N ILE A 187 -5.48 -2.03 -4.24
CA ILE A 187 -4.98 -0.67 -4.51
C ILE A 187 -4.49 -0.02 -3.20
N ALA A 188 -5.23 -0.19 -2.11
CA ALA A 188 -4.81 0.29 -0.79
C ALA A 188 -3.53 -0.41 -0.32
N LEU A 189 -3.41 -1.73 -0.51
CA LEU A 189 -2.20 -2.49 -0.19
C LEU A 189 -0.96 -1.92 -0.90
N THR A 190 -1.05 -1.60 -2.21
CA THR A 190 0.06 -1.02 -2.95
C THR A 190 0.56 0.29 -2.31
N LYS A 191 -0.35 1.12 -1.80
CA LYS A 191 0.03 2.33 -1.06
C LYS A 191 0.53 2.03 0.35
N ASN A 192 -0.03 1.03 1.02
CA ASN A 192 0.34 0.63 2.37
C ASN A 192 1.75 0.02 2.44
N THR A 193 2.34 -0.44 1.32
CA THR A 193 3.75 -0.89 1.30
C THR A 193 4.71 0.20 1.75
N THR A 194 4.37 1.48 1.56
CA THR A 194 5.18 2.63 2.00
C THR A 194 5.44 2.63 3.51
N VAL A 195 4.59 1.98 4.31
CA VAL A 195 4.78 1.87 5.75
C VAL A 195 5.98 0.96 6.10
N ALA A 196 6.43 0.10 5.16
CA ALA A 196 7.63 -0.71 5.34
C ALA A 196 8.92 0.14 5.46
N ALA A 197 8.88 1.40 5.02
CA ALA A 197 9.93 2.38 5.28
C ALA A 197 10.23 2.56 6.77
N ALA A 198 9.24 2.39 7.65
CA ALA A 198 9.41 2.51 9.10
C ALA A 198 10.36 1.47 9.71
N ILE A 199 10.58 0.35 9.02
CA ILE A 199 11.52 -0.71 9.42
C ILE A 199 12.72 -0.83 8.47
N GLY A 200 13.00 0.22 7.69
CA GLY A 200 14.18 0.33 6.85
C GLY A 200 14.17 -0.52 5.59
N VAL A 201 13.01 -0.95 5.09
CA VAL A 201 12.94 -1.64 3.80
C VAL A 201 13.21 -0.65 2.68
N ALA A 202 14.15 -0.97 1.79
CA ALA A 202 14.56 -0.11 0.66
C ALA A 202 13.54 -0.18 -0.49
N GLU A 203 12.37 0.42 -0.30
CA GLU A 203 11.28 0.52 -1.26
C GLU A 203 11.08 2.00 -1.68
N ALA A 204 10.14 2.28 -2.58
CA ALA A 204 9.98 3.60 -3.19
C ALA A 204 9.85 4.76 -2.17
N ALA A 205 9.09 4.61 -1.08
CA ALA A 205 8.93 5.70 -0.11
C ALA A 205 10.21 5.94 0.71
N THR A 206 10.98 4.88 1.02
CA THR A 206 12.30 5.00 1.65
C THR A 206 13.25 5.77 0.77
N LEU A 207 13.30 5.42 -0.53
CA LEU A 207 14.14 6.14 -1.49
C LEU A 207 13.71 7.58 -1.64
N MET A 208 12.41 7.84 -1.79
CA MET A 208 11.86 9.20 -1.87
C MET A 208 12.31 10.06 -0.68
N LYS A 209 12.20 9.51 0.55
CA LYS A 209 12.63 10.21 1.76
C LYS A 209 14.13 10.55 1.70
N THR A 210 14.97 9.59 1.36
CA THR A 210 16.44 9.79 1.24
C THR A 210 16.77 10.85 0.19
N MET A 211 16.10 10.83 -0.96
CA MET A 211 16.31 11.84 -2.01
C MET A 211 15.90 13.25 -1.55
N ILE A 212 14.77 13.38 -0.84
CA ILE A 212 14.32 14.67 -0.29
C ILE A 212 15.33 15.20 0.73
N GLU A 213 15.89 14.34 1.57
CA GLU A 213 16.88 14.71 2.58
C GLU A 213 18.21 15.16 1.94
N ASN A 214 18.64 14.54 0.84
CA ASN A 214 19.89 14.84 0.17
C ASN A 214 19.81 16.05 -0.78
N GLU A 215 18.74 16.13 -1.59
CA GLU A 215 18.62 17.08 -2.69
C GLU A 215 17.80 18.33 -2.33
N ALA A 216 17.07 18.31 -1.21
CA ALA A 216 16.20 19.40 -0.75
C ALA A 216 15.12 19.84 -1.78
N GLN A 217 14.83 19.00 -2.79
CA GLN A 217 13.85 19.25 -3.85
C GLN A 217 12.51 18.53 -3.60
N THR A 218 11.89 18.80 -2.47
CA THR A 218 10.72 18.08 -1.97
C THR A 218 9.59 17.98 -2.99
N LEU A 219 9.24 19.07 -3.69
CA LEU A 219 8.11 19.08 -4.63
C LEU A 219 8.38 18.26 -5.89
N ALA A 220 9.58 18.40 -6.48
CA ALA A 220 9.95 17.70 -7.70
C ALA A 220 10.04 16.18 -7.46
N ILE A 221 10.76 15.78 -6.40
CA ILE A 221 10.91 14.38 -6.00
C ILE A 221 9.54 13.79 -5.64
N GLY A 222 8.75 14.50 -4.82
CA GLY A 222 7.40 14.07 -4.45
C GLY A 222 6.50 13.85 -5.66
N ALA A 223 6.54 14.74 -6.67
CA ALA A 223 5.77 14.59 -7.90
C ALA A 223 6.18 13.36 -8.72
N VAL A 224 7.49 13.09 -8.85
CA VAL A 224 8.01 11.91 -9.56
C VAL A 224 7.55 10.62 -8.89
N PHE A 225 7.68 10.52 -7.56
CA PHE A 225 7.25 9.34 -6.83
C PHE A 225 5.73 9.18 -6.81
N ALA A 226 4.97 10.28 -6.69
CA ALA A 226 3.51 10.25 -6.82
C ALA A 226 3.08 9.71 -8.19
N LEU A 227 3.70 10.17 -9.28
CA LEU A 227 3.47 9.66 -10.62
C LEU A 227 3.82 8.16 -10.72
N GLY A 228 4.95 7.74 -10.14
CA GLY A 228 5.36 6.34 -10.07
C GLY A 228 4.31 5.46 -9.36
N PHE A 229 3.77 5.91 -8.23
CA PHE A 229 2.68 5.20 -7.55
C PHE A 229 1.38 5.17 -8.36
N VAL A 230 1.06 6.23 -9.11
CA VAL A 230 -0.09 6.23 -10.03
C VAL A 230 0.12 5.19 -11.13
N ILE A 231 1.30 5.15 -11.75
CA ILE A 231 1.64 4.15 -12.79
C ILE A 231 1.53 2.73 -12.23
N LEU A 232 1.91 2.51 -10.97
CA LEU A 232 1.83 1.20 -10.33
C LEU A 232 0.39 0.78 -9.98
N THR A 233 -0.43 1.72 -9.49
CA THR A 233 -1.79 1.43 -9.00
C THR A 233 -2.87 1.47 -10.07
N LEU A 234 -2.71 2.32 -11.09
CA LEU A 234 -3.70 2.50 -12.15
C LEU A 234 -4.01 1.22 -12.93
N PRO A 235 -3.02 0.41 -13.37
CA PRO A 235 -3.30 -0.84 -14.07
C PRO A 235 -4.08 -1.84 -13.22
N VAL A 236 -3.80 -1.92 -11.93
CA VAL A 236 -4.53 -2.79 -10.99
C VAL A 236 -5.99 -2.35 -10.89
N GLY A 237 -6.22 -1.04 -10.75
CA GLY A 237 -7.57 -0.47 -10.69
C GLY A 237 -8.37 -0.69 -11.97
N LEU A 238 -7.75 -0.45 -13.13
CA LEU A 238 -8.38 -0.64 -14.46
C LEU A 238 -8.70 -2.12 -14.73
N LEU A 239 -7.75 -3.02 -14.46
CA LEU A 239 -7.92 -4.46 -14.67
C LEU A 239 -9.05 -5.02 -13.80
N LEU A 240 -9.03 -4.73 -12.51
CA LEU A 240 -10.03 -5.23 -11.59
C LEU A 240 -11.40 -4.55 -11.79
N GLY A 241 -11.41 -3.27 -12.15
CA GLY A 241 -12.62 -2.56 -12.54
C GLY A 241 -13.27 -3.15 -13.79
N TRP A 242 -12.46 -3.44 -14.83
CA TRP A 242 -12.92 -4.11 -16.02
C TRP A 242 -13.47 -5.53 -15.73
N LEU A 243 -12.76 -6.30 -14.89
CA LEU A 243 -13.20 -7.62 -14.46
C LEU A 243 -14.53 -7.54 -13.69
N GLY A 244 -14.64 -6.58 -12.77
CA GLY A 244 -15.88 -6.32 -12.02
C GLY A 244 -17.06 -6.01 -12.95
N ASN A 245 -16.85 -5.15 -13.95
CA ASN A 245 -17.90 -4.80 -14.92
C ASN A 245 -18.30 -5.98 -15.81
N ARG A 246 -17.36 -6.86 -16.17
CA ARG A 246 -17.67 -8.08 -16.94
C ARG A 246 -18.44 -9.12 -16.13
N LEU A 247 -18.15 -9.21 -14.83
CA LEU A 247 -18.79 -10.15 -13.93
C LEU A 247 -20.12 -9.62 -13.36
N ALA A 248 -20.36 -8.31 -13.44
CA ALA A 248 -21.61 -7.72 -12.98
C ALA A 248 -22.78 -8.23 -13.83
N VAL A 249 -23.78 -8.80 -13.16
CA VAL A 249 -25.05 -9.13 -13.82
C VAL A 249 -25.79 -7.82 -14.06
N LYS A 250 -26.07 -7.49 -15.34
CA LYS A 250 -27.04 -6.44 -15.65
C LYS A 250 -28.37 -6.85 -15.01
N ARG A 251 -28.78 -6.07 -14.00
CA ARG A 251 -30.13 -6.14 -13.43
C ARG A 251 -31.11 -5.51 -14.37
#